data_0909c4117809d13a4c5477f539b2210f
#
_entry.id   0909c4117809d13a4c5477f539b2210f
#
_cell.length_a   1.000
_cell.length_b   1.000
_cell.length_c   1.000
_cell.angle_alpha   90.00
_cell.angle_beta   90.00
_cell.angle_gamma   90.00
#
_symmetry.space_group_name_H-M   'P 1'
#
loop_
_entity.id
_entity.type
_entity.pdbx_description
1 polymer ?
#
loop_
_entity_poly.entity_id
_entity_poly.type
_entity_poly.pdbx_seq_one_letter_code
_entity_poly.pdbx_strand_id
1 'polypeptide(L)'
;MITYFHFMALSVLSSFLVSTDANTKQTVTININVPQETLMDEQEVFSQNICKLIEYINSKGYKVTLGEAYRTHEQALIYAHEGLGIKNSLHCERLAMDLNIISPEGKLLCTIEEFRPFGEYWESLNEYNVWGGKWKHRPDSDHFQMSDETRK
;
A
#
# COMPACT_ATOMS: atom_id res chain seq x y z
N MET A 1 -24.12 -2.61 13.50
CA MET A 1 -23.52 -3.44 12.42
C MET A 1 -23.52 -2.57 11.17
N ILE A 2 -22.41 -1.85 10.95
CA ILE A 2 -22.27 -0.93 9.81
C ILE A 2 -21.47 -1.69 8.75
N THR A 3 -22.15 -2.09 7.69
CA THR A 3 -21.53 -2.73 6.53
C THR A 3 -20.84 -1.65 5.69
N TYR A 4 -19.52 -1.61 5.75
CA TYR A 4 -18.72 -0.82 4.80
C TYR A 4 -18.78 -1.50 3.42
N PHE A 5 -19.42 -0.82 2.48
CA PHE A 5 -19.34 -1.18 1.06
C PHE A 5 -17.94 -0.83 0.56
N HIS A 6 -17.20 -1.86 0.15
CA HIS A 6 -16.01 -1.66 -0.66
C HIS A 6 -16.42 -1.10 -2.02
N PHE A 7 -16.11 0.16 -2.26
CA PHE A 7 -16.16 0.69 -3.61
C PHE A 7 -14.88 0.22 -4.32
N MET A 8 -15.00 -0.89 -5.05
CA MET A 8 -14.03 -1.20 -6.09
C MET A 8 -14.18 -0.17 -7.20
N ALA A 9 -13.15 0.64 -7.42
CA ALA A 9 -13.05 1.48 -8.60
C ALA A 9 -12.78 0.58 -9.81
N LEU A 10 -13.86 -0.09 -10.30
CA LEU A 10 -13.81 -0.77 -11.58
C LEU A 10 -13.97 0.32 -12.66
N SER A 11 -12.89 0.63 -13.39
CA SER A 11 -12.98 1.44 -14.60
C SER A 11 -13.75 0.67 -15.66
N VAL A 12 -15.08 0.75 -15.60
CA VAL A 12 -15.94 0.16 -16.63
C VAL A 12 -16.04 1.13 -17.78
N LEU A 13 -15.24 0.90 -18.83
CA LEU A 13 -15.55 1.43 -20.15
C LEU A 13 -16.79 0.69 -20.67
N SER A 14 -17.99 1.16 -20.35
CA SER A 14 -19.20 0.66 -20.97
C SER A 14 -19.52 1.49 -22.20
N SER A 15 -19.18 1.00 -23.38
CA SER A 15 -19.66 1.53 -24.64
C SER A 15 -21.06 0.99 -24.90
N PHE A 16 -22.07 1.86 -24.84
CA PHE A 16 -23.42 1.56 -25.32
C PHE A 16 -23.52 1.90 -26.80
N LEU A 17 -23.86 0.92 -27.63
CA LEU A 17 -24.25 1.14 -29.02
C LEU A 17 -25.72 1.51 -29.06
N VAL A 18 -26.04 2.77 -29.30
CA VAL A 18 -27.39 3.20 -29.65
C VAL A 18 -27.47 3.26 -31.17
N SER A 19 -28.24 2.36 -31.76
CA SER A 19 -28.54 2.37 -33.20
C SER A 19 -29.74 3.25 -33.46
N THR A 20 -29.53 4.42 -34.05
CA THR A 20 -30.57 5.21 -34.67
C THR A 20 -30.28 5.26 -36.16
N ASP A 21 -31.12 4.57 -36.93
CA ASP A 21 -31.13 4.48 -38.40
C ASP A 21 -29.91 3.89 -39.15
N ALA A 22 -30.24 3.23 -40.28
CA ALA A 22 -29.51 2.18 -40.95
C ALA A 22 -28.13 2.59 -41.55
N ASN A 23 -27.56 3.75 -41.27
CA ASN A 23 -26.31 4.15 -41.93
C ASN A 23 -25.29 4.97 -41.10
N THR A 24 -25.45 5.15 -39.81
CA THR A 24 -24.42 5.86 -38.99
C THR A 24 -24.26 5.21 -37.64
N LYS A 25 -23.15 4.48 -37.44
CA LYS A 25 -22.71 4.04 -36.10
C LYS A 25 -22.09 5.22 -35.37
N GLN A 26 -22.85 5.86 -34.52
CA GLN A 26 -22.31 6.90 -33.64
C GLN A 26 -21.92 6.27 -32.30
N THR A 27 -20.65 6.24 -32.03
CA THR A 27 -20.13 5.79 -30.72
C THR A 27 -20.21 6.97 -29.75
N VAL A 28 -21.10 6.87 -28.76
CA VAL A 28 -21.16 7.85 -27.67
C VAL A 28 -20.19 7.39 -26.58
N THR A 29 -19.08 8.09 -26.44
CA THR A 29 -18.16 7.88 -25.33
C THR A 29 -18.66 8.68 -24.15
N ILE A 30 -19.17 8.00 -23.13
CA ILE A 30 -19.53 8.65 -21.86
C ILE A 30 -18.25 8.70 -21.00
N ASN A 31 -17.67 9.89 -20.86
CA ASN A 31 -16.62 10.12 -19.87
C ASN A 31 -17.27 10.17 -18.49
N ILE A 32 -17.19 9.06 -17.75
CA ILE A 32 -17.52 9.05 -16.33
C ILE A 32 -16.29 9.62 -15.62
N ASN A 33 -16.39 10.84 -15.07
CA ASN A 33 -15.40 11.34 -14.14
C ASN A 33 -15.52 10.50 -12.85
N VAL A 34 -14.71 9.46 -12.72
CA VAL A 34 -14.48 8.80 -11.45
C VAL A 34 -13.62 9.76 -10.62
N PRO A 35 -14.03 10.17 -9.42
CA PRO A 35 -13.19 10.98 -8.57
C PRO A 35 -11.84 10.26 -8.40
N GLN A 36 -10.75 10.96 -8.69
CA GLN A 36 -9.41 10.43 -8.45
C GLN A 36 -9.20 10.39 -6.92
N GLU A 37 -8.79 9.25 -6.39
CA GLU A 37 -8.43 9.12 -4.99
C GLU A 37 -7.34 10.14 -4.64
N THR A 38 -7.52 10.82 -3.52
CA THR A 38 -6.56 11.80 -3.03
C THR A 38 -5.51 11.09 -2.17
N LEU A 39 -4.35 11.74 -1.98
CA LEU A 39 -3.33 11.25 -1.04
C LEU A 39 -3.91 11.06 0.37
N MET A 40 -4.89 11.86 0.77
CA MET A 40 -5.55 11.72 2.08
C MET A 40 -6.37 10.43 2.17
N ASP A 41 -7.10 10.06 1.11
CA ASP A 41 -7.89 8.83 1.05
C ASP A 41 -6.97 7.60 1.13
N GLU A 42 -5.83 7.64 0.42
CA GLU A 42 -4.81 6.59 0.46
C GLU A 42 -4.18 6.47 1.84
N GLN A 43 -3.85 7.59 2.50
CA GLN A 43 -3.31 7.59 3.87
C GLN A 43 -4.31 7.02 4.88
N GLU A 44 -5.61 7.28 4.71
CA GLU A 44 -6.66 6.69 5.54
C GLU A 44 -6.68 5.16 5.38
N VAL A 45 -6.73 4.65 4.14
CA VAL A 45 -6.70 3.21 3.87
C VAL A 45 -5.41 2.57 4.39
N PHE A 46 -4.25 3.20 4.16
CA PHE A 46 -2.97 2.74 4.67
C PHE A 46 -2.97 2.61 6.20
N SER A 47 -3.44 3.63 6.91
CA SER A 47 -3.48 3.62 8.37
C SER A 47 -4.39 2.52 8.92
N GLN A 48 -5.56 2.31 8.30
CA GLN A 48 -6.47 1.22 8.66
C GLN A 48 -5.83 -0.16 8.43
N ASN A 49 -5.08 -0.34 7.35
CA ASN A 49 -4.37 -1.59 7.06
C ASN A 49 -3.21 -1.83 8.03
N ILE A 50 -2.47 -0.79 8.42
CA ILE A 50 -1.44 -0.89 9.48
C ILE A 50 -2.05 -1.31 10.81
N CYS A 51 -3.20 -0.77 11.21
CA CYS A 51 -3.90 -1.23 12.41
C CYS A 51 -4.24 -2.73 12.35
N LYS A 52 -4.78 -3.21 11.23
CA LYS A 52 -5.08 -4.64 11.03
C LYS A 52 -3.83 -5.51 11.09
N LEU A 53 -2.72 -5.06 10.50
CA LEU A 53 -1.45 -5.77 10.55
C LEU A 53 -0.94 -5.89 11.99
N ILE A 54 -0.96 -4.80 12.76
CA ILE A 54 -0.55 -4.80 14.17
C ILE A 54 -1.44 -5.74 15.00
N GLU A 55 -2.75 -5.70 14.81
CA GLU A 55 -3.70 -6.61 15.47
C GLU A 55 -3.39 -8.08 15.11
N TYR A 56 -3.13 -8.37 13.85
CA TYR A 56 -2.75 -9.71 13.39
C TYR A 56 -1.46 -10.19 14.06
N ILE A 57 -0.40 -9.36 14.07
CA ILE A 57 0.88 -9.68 14.72
C ILE A 57 0.65 -10.00 16.21
N ASN A 58 -0.09 -9.13 16.92
CA ASN A 58 -0.41 -9.32 18.33
C ASN A 58 -1.24 -10.59 18.58
N SER A 59 -2.17 -10.93 17.67
CA SER A 59 -2.97 -12.15 17.76
C SER A 59 -2.16 -13.43 17.66
N LYS A 60 -0.95 -13.36 17.07
CA LYS A 60 0.01 -14.47 17.00
C LYS A 60 0.95 -14.53 18.20
N GLY A 61 0.77 -13.67 19.21
CA GLY A 61 1.59 -13.61 20.42
C GLY A 61 2.86 -12.78 20.28
N TYR A 62 3.09 -12.15 19.13
CA TYR A 62 4.20 -11.23 18.89
C TYR A 62 3.87 -9.84 19.44
N LYS A 63 4.89 -9.01 19.66
CA LYS A 63 4.76 -7.60 20.03
C LYS A 63 5.31 -6.71 18.92
N VAL A 64 4.80 -5.47 18.84
CA VAL A 64 5.20 -4.51 17.80
C VAL A 64 5.64 -3.21 18.46
N THR A 65 6.73 -2.61 17.93
CA THR A 65 7.04 -1.20 18.12
C THR A 65 7.20 -0.54 16.76
N LEU A 66 6.93 0.77 16.70
CA LEU A 66 7.02 1.51 15.46
C LEU A 66 8.48 1.87 15.17
N GLY A 67 8.91 1.64 13.94
CA GLY A 67 10.13 2.17 13.35
C GLY A 67 9.88 3.53 12.68
N GLU A 68 10.36 3.71 11.45
CA GLU A 68 10.14 4.95 10.73
C GLU A 68 8.73 5.00 10.13
N ALA A 69 7.93 6.02 10.51
CA ALA A 69 6.58 6.25 9.98
C ALA A 69 6.54 7.46 9.02
N TYR A 70 7.42 8.43 9.24
CA TYR A 70 7.51 9.63 8.41
C TYR A 70 8.97 10.04 8.21
N ARG A 71 9.30 10.42 6.98
CA ARG A 71 10.60 10.94 6.57
C ARG A 71 10.40 12.29 5.89
N THR A 72 11.23 13.28 6.20
CA THR A 72 11.22 14.52 5.42
C THR A 72 11.85 14.30 4.04
N HIS A 73 11.48 15.14 3.07
CA HIS A 73 12.10 15.08 1.74
C HIS A 73 13.62 15.34 1.80
N GLU A 74 14.07 16.23 2.70
CA GLU A 74 15.49 16.51 2.91
C GLU A 74 16.23 15.25 3.39
N GLN A 75 15.65 14.53 4.36
CA GLN A 75 16.25 13.28 4.86
C GLN A 75 16.28 12.20 3.77
N ALA A 76 15.22 12.11 2.94
CA ALA A 76 15.18 11.18 1.81
C ALA A 76 16.28 11.48 0.78
N LEU A 77 16.57 12.76 0.51
CA LEU A 77 17.67 13.15 -0.36
C LEU A 77 19.05 12.78 0.22
N ILE A 78 19.25 12.97 1.53
CA ILE A 78 20.48 12.56 2.23
C ILE A 78 20.66 11.04 2.10
N TYR A 79 19.65 10.26 2.45
CA TYR A 79 19.71 8.80 2.36
C TYR A 79 19.94 8.31 0.93
N ALA A 80 19.34 8.96 -0.07
CA ALA A 80 19.57 8.62 -1.47
C ALA A 80 21.02 8.89 -1.90
N HIS A 81 21.61 10.01 -1.45
CA HIS A 81 23.00 10.34 -1.71
C HIS A 81 23.98 9.33 -1.05
N GLU A 82 23.66 8.88 0.15
CA GLU A 82 24.45 7.91 0.91
C GLU A 82 24.22 6.45 0.46
N GLY A 83 23.30 6.23 -0.48
CA GLY A 83 22.92 4.88 -0.91
C GLY A 83 22.09 4.10 0.12
N LEU A 84 21.54 4.77 1.13
CA LEU A 84 20.73 4.18 2.20
C LEU A 84 19.23 4.16 1.90
N GLY A 85 18.76 4.85 0.86
CA GLY A 85 17.35 4.95 0.50
C GLY A 85 17.13 5.50 -0.90
N ILE A 86 15.90 5.93 -1.18
CA ILE A 86 15.51 6.58 -2.44
C ILE A 86 14.93 7.96 -2.16
N LYS A 87 15.09 8.89 -3.12
CA LYS A 87 14.59 10.27 -2.97
C LYS A 87 13.06 10.38 -2.90
N ASN A 88 12.35 9.50 -3.62
CA ASN A 88 10.90 9.46 -3.68
C ASN A 88 10.37 8.36 -2.75
N SER A 89 10.78 8.40 -1.48
CA SER A 89 10.36 7.42 -0.48
C SER A 89 8.89 7.64 -0.08
N LEU A 90 8.11 6.56 0.00
CA LEU A 90 6.71 6.62 0.45
C LEU A 90 6.57 6.99 1.94
N HIS A 91 7.63 6.91 2.74
CA HIS A 91 7.66 7.52 4.07
C HIS A 91 7.43 9.04 4.02
N CYS A 92 7.86 9.73 2.94
CA CYS A 92 7.60 11.16 2.78
C CYS A 92 6.10 11.45 2.58
N GLU A 93 5.35 10.51 2.07
CA GLU A 93 3.91 10.61 1.82
C GLU A 93 3.06 9.93 2.91
N ARG A 94 3.68 9.40 3.97
CA ARG A 94 3.02 8.61 5.04
C ARG A 94 2.25 7.40 4.50
N LEU A 95 2.79 6.79 3.45
CA LEU A 95 2.30 5.56 2.83
C LEU A 95 3.29 4.40 3.01
N ALA A 96 4.25 4.55 3.93
CA ALA A 96 5.15 3.49 4.37
C ALA A 96 5.37 3.56 5.88
N MET A 97 5.61 2.38 6.48
CA MET A 97 5.92 2.22 7.89
C MET A 97 6.88 1.05 8.07
N ASP A 98 7.91 1.27 8.89
CA ASP A 98 8.77 0.20 9.37
C ASP A 98 8.27 -0.28 10.72
N LEU A 99 8.23 -1.61 10.92
CA LEU A 99 7.75 -2.23 12.16
C LEU A 99 8.84 -3.10 12.77
N ASN A 100 9.18 -2.84 14.04
CA ASN A 100 9.98 -3.76 14.82
C ASN A 100 9.06 -4.82 15.43
N ILE A 101 9.25 -6.09 15.08
CA ILE A 101 8.44 -7.21 15.58
C ILE A 101 9.27 -8.04 16.56
N ILE A 102 8.73 -8.29 17.75
CA ILE A 102 9.37 -9.03 18.82
C ILE A 102 8.62 -10.34 19.03
N SER A 103 9.33 -11.46 18.97
CA SER A 103 8.76 -12.80 19.18
C SER A 103 8.20 -12.97 20.59
N PRO A 104 7.38 -14.01 20.84
CA PRO A 104 6.89 -14.34 22.19
C PRO A 104 8.03 -14.56 23.20
N GLU A 105 9.20 -15.02 22.73
CA GLU A 105 10.40 -15.25 23.54
C GLU A 105 11.22 -13.99 23.80
N GLY A 106 10.77 -12.82 23.26
CA GLY A 106 11.41 -11.52 23.45
C GLY A 106 12.55 -11.23 22.46
N LYS A 107 12.68 -12.02 21.37
CA LYS A 107 13.68 -11.80 20.32
C LYS A 107 13.15 -10.85 19.26
N LEU A 108 13.92 -9.82 18.89
CA LEU A 108 13.65 -8.98 17.73
C LEU A 108 13.81 -9.82 16.44
N LEU A 109 12.82 -9.77 15.54
CA LEU A 109 12.92 -10.40 14.23
C LEU A 109 13.86 -9.57 13.34
N CYS A 110 14.69 -10.27 12.53
CA CYS A 110 15.72 -9.62 11.73
C CYS A 110 15.83 -10.20 10.31
N THR A 111 15.15 -11.31 10.02
CA THR A 111 15.28 -11.98 8.73
C THR A 111 14.00 -11.94 7.91
N ILE A 112 14.15 -12.01 6.59
CA ILE A 112 13.01 -12.06 5.65
C ILE A 112 12.07 -13.23 6.01
N GLU A 113 12.61 -14.38 6.36
CA GLU A 113 11.80 -15.58 6.66
C GLU A 113 10.96 -15.40 7.93
N GLU A 114 11.51 -14.73 8.96
CA GLU A 114 10.77 -14.42 10.18
C GLU A 114 9.64 -13.44 9.94
N PHE A 115 9.82 -12.45 9.04
CA PHE A 115 8.82 -11.45 8.67
C PHE A 115 7.80 -11.95 7.65
N ARG A 116 8.11 -13.00 6.87
CA ARG A 116 7.28 -13.47 5.75
C ARG A 116 5.79 -13.63 6.07
N PRO A 117 5.36 -14.26 7.18
CA PRO A 117 3.95 -14.44 7.49
C PRO A 117 3.21 -13.09 7.64
N PHE A 118 3.89 -12.06 8.14
CA PHE A 118 3.34 -10.73 8.34
C PHE A 118 3.32 -9.93 7.03
N GLY A 119 4.37 -10.07 6.20
CA GLY A 119 4.43 -9.49 4.87
C GLY A 119 3.36 -10.03 3.93
N GLU A 120 3.14 -11.35 3.93
CA GLU A 120 2.09 -11.98 3.14
C GLU A 120 0.68 -11.57 3.62
N TYR A 121 0.48 -11.46 4.94
CA TYR A 121 -0.78 -10.93 5.48
C TYR A 121 -0.99 -9.47 5.06
N TRP A 122 0.03 -8.61 5.14
CA TRP A 122 -0.02 -7.23 4.69
C TRP A 122 -0.51 -7.10 3.25
N GLU A 123 0.09 -7.84 2.33
CA GLU A 123 -0.29 -7.82 0.92
C GLU A 123 -1.68 -8.40 0.65
N SER A 124 -2.20 -9.26 1.55
CA SER A 124 -3.56 -9.78 1.43
C SER A 124 -4.65 -8.77 1.81
N LEU A 125 -4.31 -7.68 2.50
CA LEU A 125 -5.27 -6.68 2.97
C LEU A 125 -5.73 -5.72 1.87
N ASN A 126 -4.87 -5.46 0.88
CA ASN A 126 -5.14 -4.53 -0.22
C ASN A 126 -4.20 -4.82 -1.39
N GLU A 127 -4.69 -4.68 -2.64
CA GLU A 127 -3.91 -4.94 -3.85
C GLU A 127 -2.72 -3.98 -4.06
N TYR A 128 -2.75 -2.79 -3.44
CA TYR A 128 -1.68 -1.80 -3.46
C TYR A 128 -0.67 -1.96 -2.32
N ASN A 129 -0.92 -2.87 -1.41
CA ASN A 129 0.01 -3.16 -0.32
C ASN A 129 1.22 -3.95 -0.83
N VAL A 130 2.41 -3.47 -0.51
CA VAL A 130 3.68 -4.08 -0.90
C VAL A 130 4.54 -4.26 0.34
N TRP A 131 5.09 -5.46 0.51
CA TRP A 131 6.06 -5.76 1.56
C TRP A 131 7.48 -5.70 1.01
N GLY A 132 8.35 -4.90 1.62
CA GLY A 132 9.74 -4.71 1.21
C GLY A 132 10.59 -5.98 1.20
N GLY A 133 10.21 -6.98 2.01
CA GLY A 133 10.91 -8.28 2.04
C GLY A 133 10.87 -9.06 0.74
N LYS A 134 9.98 -8.73 -0.20
CA LYS A 134 9.91 -9.33 -1.54
C LYS A 134 10.71 -8.59 -2.61
N TRP A 135 11.33 -7.46 -2.28
CA TRP A 135 12.08 -6.71 -3.30
C TRP A 135 13.29 -7.50 -3.79
N LYS A 136 13.46 -7.52 -5.12
CA LYS A 136 14.54 -8.26 -5.78
C LYS A 136 15.92 -7.66 -5.46
N HIS A 137 15.99 -6.34 -5.39
CA HIS A 137 17.21 -5.60 -5.08
C HIS A 137 17.01 -4.88 -3.75
N ARG A 138 17.79 -5.19 -2.73
CA ARG A 138 17.67 -4.63 -1.38
C ARG A 138 16.34 -4.99 -0.69
N PRO A 139 16.11 -6.28 -0.41
CA PRO A 139 14.95 -6.67 0.40
C PRO A 139 15.02 -6.01 1.78
N ASP A 140 13.85 -5.52 2.24
CA ASP A 140 13.70 -4.79 3.48
C ASP A 140 12.56 -5.43 4.28
N SER A 141 12.93 -6.19 5.32
CA SER A 141 11.99 -7.10 5.99
C SER A 141 10.96 -6.38 6.85
N ASP A 142 11.31 -5.28 7.47
CA ASP A 142 10.48 -4.51 8.40
C ASP A 142 9.65 -3.42 7.70
N HIS A 143 9.85 -3.23 6.37
CA HIS A 143 9.20 -2.20 5.56
C HIS A 143 7.86 -2.65 4.97
N PHE A 144 6.80 -1.90 5.27
CA PHE A 144 5.42 -2.10 4.78
C PHE A 144 4.93 -0.81 4.13
N GLN A 145 4.55 -0.87 2.85
CA GLN A 145 4.09 0.31 2.11
C GLN A 145 2.82 0.05 1.31
N MET A 146 2.12 1.12 0.92
CA MET A 146 1.02 1.10 -0.05
C MET A 146 1.42 1.96 -1.25
N SER A 147 1.46 1.36 -2.44
CA SER A 147 1.92 1.99 -3.67
C SER A 147 1.09 1.51 -4.85
N ASP A 148 0.39 2.41 -5.51
CA ASP A 148 -0.30 2.13 -6.76
C ASP A 148 0.66 2.03 -7.96
N GLU A 149 0.13 1.66 -9.15
CA GLU A 149 0.92 1.55 -10.37
C GLU A 149 1.52 2.87 -10.86
N THR A 150 0.97 4.01 -10.43
CA THR A 150 1.39 5.34 -10.89
C THR A 150 2.63 5.85 -10.17
N ARG A 151 3.05 5.21 -9.07
CA ARG A 151 4.15 5.62 -8.18
C ARG A 151 5.39 4.71 -8.24
N LYS A 152 5.47 3.86 -9.28
CA LYS A 152 6.62 2.98 -9.53
C LYS A 152 7.81 3.72 -10.12
#